data_7537f0976236666483194bce47a8a543
#
_entry.id   7537f0976236666483194bce47a8a543
#
_cell.length_a   1.000
_cell.length_b   1.000
_cell.length_c   1.000
_cell.angle_alpha   90.00
_cell.angle_beta   90.00
_cell.angle_gamma   90.00
#
_symmetry.space_group_name_H-M   'P 1'
#
loop_
_entity.id
_entity.type
_entity.pdbx_description
1 polymer ?
#
loop_
_entity_poly.entity_id
_entity_poly.type
_entity_poly.pdbx_seq_one_letter_code
_entity_poly.pdbx_strand_id
1 'polypeptide(L)'
;MKKMIALGMAAIMCLSMTACSVSTSSKTETTAAATEAAETTAEAAKDSETTAEAAGDLVATADYPTKPITMIIPYGAGGTTDTWGRKLAVLLEKYLGQPITVTNQGGASGSIGSQFVKEQPSDGYTLLVCAETMGTYRTMNICDLGYDDFTVISPLVGDPKVLVVGKDSKYNTLQELLDAIKENPGKITMSHSGPGGSGHNQGLVLKELGYEVAMTSFDSGNDALLGVIG
;
A
#
# COMPACT_ATOMS: atom_id res chain seq x y z
N MET A 1 -36.92 39.89 19.03
CA MET A 1 -37.41 39.38 20.32
C MET A 1 -36.63 38.11 20.63
N LYS A 2 -35.55 38.25 21.41
CA LYS A 2 -35.44 37.82 22.82
C LYS A 2 -35.87 36.34 23.03
N LYS A 3 -34.97 35.37 23.48
CA LYS A 3 -34.05 35.28 24.62
C LYS A 3 -33.18 34.03 24.36
N MET A 4 -31.88 33.96 24.42
CA MET A 4 -30.92 33.74 25.56
C MET A 4 -31.45 33.01 26.80
N ILE A 5 -30.76 31.87 27.11
CA ILE A 5 -30.41 31.30 28.43
C ILE A 5 -29.41 30.17 28.06
N ALA A 6 -28.14 30.10 28.21
CA ALA A 6 -27.19 30.28 29.34
C ALA A 6 -27.23 29.18 30.42
N LEU A 7 -26.06 28.51 30.51
CA LEU A 7 -25.34 28.06 31.72
C LEU A 7 -25.69 26.72 32.37
N GLY A 8 -24.65 25.93 32.58
CA GLY A 8 -24.60 24.81 33.53
C GLY A 8 -23.27 24.06 33.48
N MET A 9 -22.24 24.63 34.10
CA MET A 9 -21.00 23.94 34.53
C MET A 9 -21.31 22.92 35.63
N ALA A 10 -20.65 21.78 35.68
CA ALA A 10 -20.09 21.23 36.92
C ALA A 10 -19.07 20.12 36.62
N ALA A 11 -17.85 20.35 37.03
CA ALA A 11 -16.74 19.42 37.22
C ALA A 11 -16.95 18.61 38.54
N ILE A 12 -16.33 17.44 38.64
CA ILE A 12 -15.80 16.75 39.82
C ILE A 12 -15.11 15.49 39.26
N MET A 13 -13.83 15.36 39.19
CA MET A 13 -12.73 15.13 40.12
C MET A 13 -12.81 13.82 40.94
N CYS A 14 -11.69 13.12 40.85
CA CYS A 14 -10.93 12.30 41.79
C CYS A 14 -10.97 10.77 41.61
N LEU A 15 -9.83 10.23 41.21
CA LEU A 15 -8.80 9.55 42.04
C LEU A 15 -9.14 8.12 42.50
N SER A 16 -8.38 7.14 42.03
CA SER A 16 -7.53 6.35 42.92
C SER A 16 -6.68 5.32 42.15
N MET A 17 -5.39 5.38 42.38
CA MET A 17 -4.41 4.34 42.12
C MET A 17 -4.68 3.10 42.95
N THR A 18 -4.42 1.91 42.41
CA THR A 18 -3.84 0.84 43.22
C THR A 18 -3.03 -0.10 42.30
N ALA A 19 -1.76 -0.13 42.53
CA ALA A 19 -0.80 -1.12 42.00
C ALA A 19 -0.97 -2.42 42.80
N CYS A 20 -0.89 -3.56 42.12
CA CYS A 20 -0.45 -4.80 42.74
C CYS A 20 0.27 -5.66 41.71
N SER A 21 1.59 -5.74 41.90
CA SER A 21 2.49 -6.73 41.33
C SER A 21 2.29 -8.07 41.99
N VAL A 22 2.18 -9.16 41.22
CA VAL A 22 2.55 -10.51 41.67
C VAL A 22 3.27 -11.22 40.54
N SER A 23 4.53 -11.47 40.77
CA SER A 23 5.37 -12.44 40.09
C SER A 23 5.09 -13.83 40.59
N THR A 24 4.93 -14.82 39.74
CA THR A 24 5.36 -16.20 40.05
C THR A 24 5.72 -16.98 38.78
N SER A 25 6.91 -17.50 38.85
CA SER A 25 7.59 -18.46 37.97
C SER A 25 7.00 -19.86 38.10
N SER A 26 6.92 -20.62 37.01
CA SER A 26 7.31 -22.04 36.92
C SER A 26 7.16 -22.58 35.50
N LYS A 27 8.29 -22.94 34.95
CA LYS A 27 8.80 -24.27 34.58
C LYS A 27 8.00 -25.06 33.53
N THR A 28 8.64 -25.12 32.37
CA THR A 28 9.09 -26.30 31.58
C THR A 28 8.24 -27.56 31.62
N GLU A 29 7.70 -27.93 30.47
CA GLU A 29 7.85 -29.30 29.97
C GLU A 29 7.76 -29.37 28.43
N THR A 30 8.77 -30.00 27.86
CA THR A 30 9.02 -30.31 26.46
C THR A 30 8.17 -31.51 26.06
N THR A 31 7.47 -31.45 24.95
CA THR A 31 7.22 -32.67 24.17
C THR A 31 7.21 -32.34 22.68
N ALA A 32 8.09 -33.00 21.97
CA ALA A 32 8.28 -33.00 20.54
C ALA A 32 7.13 -33.68 19.81
N ALA A 33 6.60 -33.00 18.76
CA ALA A 33 5.99 -33.64 17.58
C ALA A 33 5.67 -32.54 16.56
N ALA A 34 6.60 -32.22 15.67
CA ALA A 34 6.32 -31.54 14.39
C ALA A 34 7.55 -31.68 13.49
N THR A 35 7.75 -32.88 12.98
CA THR A 35 8.67 -33.11 11.86
C THR A 35 7.87 -33.92 10.84
N GLU A 36 7.23 -33.23 9.90
CA GLU A 36 6.74 -33.78 8.62
C GLU A 36 5.82 -32.80 7.92
N ALA A 37 6.36 -31.64 7.49
CA ALA A 37 5.72 -30.77 6.47
C ALA A 37 6.68 -29.68 5.99
N ALA A 38 7.92 -30.00 5.68
CA ALA A 38 8.91 -29.03 5.19
C ALA A 38 9.74 -29.54 4.01
N GLU A 39 9.14 -30.35 3.11
CA GLU A 39 9.88 -30.90 1.95
C GLU A 39 9.17 -30.76 0.60
N THR A 40 8.24 -29.82 0.41
CA THR A 40 7.58 -29.64 -0.91
C THR A 40 7.52 -28.16 -1.37
N THR A 41 8.47 -27.32 -0.97
CA THR A 41 8.53 -25.93 -1.47
C THR A 41 9.96 -25.48 -1.85
N ALA A 42 10.86 -26.41 -2.12
CA ALA A 42 12.25 -26.09 -2.48
C ALA A 42 12.58 -26.22 -3.98
N GLU A 43 11.61 -26.48 -4.86
CA GLU A 43 11.86 -26.70 -6.30
C GLU A 43 11.31 -25.61 -7.24
N ALA A 44 10.75 -24.53 -6.70
CA ALA A 44 10.26 -23.40 -7.49
C ALA A 44 11.15 -22.13 -7.41
N ALA A 45 12.33 -22.22 -6.80
CA ALA A 45 13.24 -21.09 -6.61
C ALA A 45 14.55 -21.19 -7.41
N LYS A 46 14.64 -22.06 -8.41
CA LYS A 46 15.88 -22.29 -9.16
C LYS A 46 15.93 -21.73 -10.59
N ASP A 47 14.87 -21.09 -11.07
CA ASP A 47 14.84 -20.52 -12.43
C ASP A 47 14.82 -18.99 -12.47
N SER A 48 15.28 -18.30 -11.43
CA SER A 48 15.38 -16.83 -11.41
C SER A 48 16.81 -16.31 -11.33
N GLU A 49 17.80 -17.11 -11.71
CA GLU A 49 19.22 -16.70 -11.68
C GLU A 49 19.79 -16.31 -13.06
N THR A 50 18.96 -16.05 -14.06
CA THR A 50 19.44 -15.69 -15.39
C THR A 50 18.94 -14.34 -15.85
N THR A 51 19.25 -13.26 -15.13
CA THR A 51 19.24 -11.89 -15.66
C THR A 51 20.13 -10.92 -14.86
N ALA A 52 21.21 -11.42 -14.26
CA ALA A 52 22.18 -10.55 -13.56
C ALA A 52 23.35 -10.10 -14.48
N GLU A 53 23.30 -10.31 -15.78
CA GLU A 53 24.41 -10.07 -16.69
C GLU A 53 24.20 -8.88 -17.64
N ALA A 54 23.27 -7.99 -17.34
CA ALA A 54 23.08 -6.72 -18.07
C ALA A 54 23.12 -5.48 -17.17
N ALA A 55 23.76 -5.57 -16.00
CA ALA A 55 24.20 -4.39 -15.28
C ALA A 55 25.53 -3.96 -15.86
N GLY A 56 25.52 -3.45 -17.09
CA GLY A 56 26.61 -2.63 -17.58
C GLY A 56 26.82 -1.51 -16.56
N ASP A 57 28.08 -1.09 -16.38
CA ASP A 57 28.51 -0.07 -15.41
C ASP A 57 27.58 1.16 -15.39
N LEU A 58 26.50 1.08 -14.60
CA LEU A 58 25.67 2.21 -14.24
C LEU A 58 26.44 3.01 -13.19
N VAL A 59 27.46 3.72 -13.63
CA VAL A 59 28.30 4.56 -12.80
C VAL A 59 27.74 5.98 -12.87
N ALA A 60 27.60 6.62 -11.70
CA ALA A 60 27.36 8.05 -11.63
C ALA A 60 28.37 8.78 -12.52
N THR A 61 27.89 9.67 -13.38
CA THR A 61 28.79 10.50 -14.17
C THR A 61 29.42 11.59 -13.30
N ALA A 62 30.53 12.16 -13.76
CA ALA A 62 31.18 13.27 -13.02
C ALA A 62 30.22 14.46 -12.77
N ASP A 63 29.20 14.61 -13.63
CA ASP A 63 28.29 15.75 -13.63
C ASP A 63 26.91 15.43 -13.00
N TYR A 64 26.62 14.13 -12.65
CA TYR A 64 25.34 13.73 -12.05
C TYR A 64 25.47 12.36 -11.35
N PRO A 65 24.84 12.22 -10.16
CA PRO A 65 24.32 13.27 -9.29
C PRO A 65 25.41 13.92 -8.43
N THR A 66 25.33 15.24 -8.21
CA THR A 66 26.27 16.00 -7.38
C THR A 66 25.67 16.45 -6.04
N LYS A 67 24.37 16.21 -5.83
CA LYS A 67 23.61 16.55 -4.61
C LYS A 67 22.61 15.46 -4.29
N PRO A 68 22.02 15.42 -3.07
CA PRO A 68 20.99 14.45 -2.71
C PRO A 68 19.78 14.48 -3.65
N ILE A 69 19.18 13.31 -3.86
CA ILE A 69 17.99 13.11 -4.69
C ILE A 69 16.76 12.98 -3.78
N THR A 70 15.65 13.56 -4.16
CA THR A 70 14.35 13.37 -3.49
C THR A 70 13.52 12.37 -4.28
N MET A 71 13.00 11.36 -3.59
CA MET A 71 12.08 10.36 -4.16
C MET A 71 10.70 10.53 -3.55
N ILE A 72 9.72 10.89 -4.35
CA ILE A 72 8.34 11.06 -3.94
C ILE A 72 7.57 9.77 -4.17
N ILE A 73 6.88 9.32 -3.13
CA ILE A 73 5.94 8.20 -3.18
C ILE A 73 4.55 8.78 -2.93
N PRO A 74 3.67 8.79 -3.95
CA PRO A 74 2.39 9.51 -3.88
C PRO A 74 1.30 8.71 -3.16
N TYR A 75 1.69 7.87 -2.20
CA TYR A 75 0.80 7.01 -1.41
C TYR A 75 1.21 6.98 0.05
N GLY A 76 0.32 6.45 0.91
CA GLY A 76 0.59 6.24 2.33
C GLY A 76 1.80 5.33 2.58
N ALA A 77 2.50 5.56 3.69
CA ALA A 77 3.63 4.76 4.12
C ALA A 77 3.21 3.30 4.43
N GLY A 78 4.13 2.35 4.22
CA GLY A 78 3.91 0.92 4.49
C GLY A 78 3.17 0.16 3.39
N GLY A 79 2.64 0.84 2.36
CA GLY A 79 2.07 0.18 1.19
C GLY A 79 3.13 -0.45 0.28
N THR A 80 2.68 -1.21 -0.73
CA THR A 80 3.58 -1.88 -1.69
C THR A 80 4.54 -0.89 -2.37
N THR A 81 4.02 0.22 -2.88
CA THR A 81 4.83 1.26 -3.56
C THR A 81 5.87 1.87 -2.63
N ASP A 82 5.51 2.15 -1.37
CA ASP A 82 6.44 2.69 -0.37
C ASP A 82 7.56 1.69 -0.04
N THR A 83 7.18 0.42 0.16
CA THR A 83 8.14 -0.64 0.46
C THR A 83 9.17 -0.81 -0.66
N TRP A 84 8.72 -0.86 -1.91
CA TRP A 84 9.62 -1.01 -3.06
C TRP A 84 10.42 0.27 -3.33
N GLY A 85 9.81 1.44 -3.20
CA GLY A 85 10.52 2.72 -3.35
C GLY A 85 11.66 2.88 -2.36
N ARG A 86 11.47 2.51 -1.09
CA ARG A 86 12.53 2.55 -0.08
C ARG A 86 13.65 1.54 -0.35
N LYS A 87 13.31 0.33 -0.79
CA LYS A 87 14.33 -0.66 -1.22
C LYS A 87 15.13 -0.16 -2.42
N LEU A 88 14.45 0.44 -3.39
CA LEU A 88 15.10 1.05 -4.55
C LEU A 88 16.02 2.19 -4.15
N ALA A 89 15.59 3.09 -3.25
CA ALA A 89 16.40 4.20 -2.77
C ALA A 89 17.72 3.70 -2.17
N VAL A 90 17.68 2.71 -1.26
CA VAL A 90 18.90 2.11 -0.67
C VAL A 90 19.82 1.50 -1.73
N LEU A 91 19.23 0.88 -2.76
CA LEU A 91 20.02 0.30 -3.85
C LEU A 91 20.67 1.39 -4.71
N LEU A 92 19.91 2.40 -5.12
CA LEU A 92 20.38 3.49 -5.95
C LEU A 92 21.48 4.33 -5.26
N GLU A 93 21.41 4.54 -3.94
CA GLU A 93 22.45 5.21 -3.18
C GLU A 93 23.84 4.58 -3.39
N LYS A 94 23.89 3.24 -3.48
CA LYS A 94 25.15 2.51 -3.71
C LYS A 94 25.75 2.78 -5.10
N TYR A 95 24.89 2.96 -6.10
CA TYR A 95 25.35 3.17 -7.50
C TYR A 95 25.58 4.66 -7.80
N LEU A 96 24.75 5.53 -7.22
CA LEU A 96 24.77 6.95 -7.51
C LEU A 96 25.71 7.76 -6.57
N GLY A 97 26.09 7.18 -5.43
CA GLY A 97 26.99 7.82 -4.48
C GLY A 97 26.39 9.04 -3.78
N GLN A 98 25.08 9.27 -3.89
CA GLN A 98 24.37 10.38 -3.24
C GLN A 98 23.19 9.85 -2.43
N PRO A 99 22.87 10.49 -1.28
CA PRO A 99 21.71 10.11 -0.49
C PRO A 99 20.41 10.29 -1.26
N ILE A 100 19.44 9.37 -1.02
CA ILE A 100 18.09 9.46 -1.59
C ILE A 100 17.07 9.60 -0.45
N THR A 101 16.48 10.77 -0.33
CA THR A 101 15.43 11.05 0.64
C THR A 101 14.07 10.61 0.12
N VAL A 102 13.46 9.63 0.77
CA VAL A 102 12.12 9.14 0.41
C VAL A 102 11.05 9.88 1.20
N THR A 103 10.10 10.49 0.50
CA THR A 103 8.98 11.24 1.10
C THR A 103 7.65 10.69 0.59
N ASN A 104 6.73 10.37 1.51
CA ASN A 104 5.36 10.01 1.17
C ASN A 104 4.51 11.28 1.04
N GLN A 105 3.85 11.45 -0.11
CA GLN A 105 2.96 12.57 -0.39
C GLN A 105 1.66 12.04 -1.00
N GLY A 106 0.84 11.41 -0.15
CA GLY A 106 -0.42 10.79 -0.54
C GLY A 106 -1.55 11.78 -0.77
N GLY A 107 -2.68 11.25 -1.22
CA GLY A 107 -3.93 11.95 -1.44
C GLY A 107 -4.43 11.87 -2.88
N ALA A 108 -5.76 11.86 -3.04
CA ALA A 108 -6.48 11.75 -4.31
C ALA A 108 -5.89 10.67 -5.24
N SER A 109 -5.77 9.45 -4.73
CA SER A 109 -5.21 8.29 -5.45
C SER A 109 -3.78 8.50 -5.98
N GLY A 110 -2.98 9.34 -5.33
CA GLY A 110 -1.61 9.64 -5.70
C GLY A 110 -1.45 10.86 -6.62
N SER A 111 -2.52 11.50 -7.05
CA SER A 111 -2.43 12.64 -7.96
C SER A 111 -1.77 13.86 -7.33
N ILE A 112 -1.90 14.06 -6.00
CA ILE A 112 -1.28 15.20 -5.30
C ILE A 112 0.26 15.09 -5.36
N GLY A 113 0.83 13.95 -5.00
CA GLY A 113 2.27 13.74 -5.08
C GLY A 113 2.80 13.74 -6.51
N SER A 114 2.02 13.21 -7.45
CA SER A 114 2.37 13.23 -8.87
C SER A 114 2.39 14.66 -9.43
N GLN A 115 1.40 15.48 -9.09
CA GLN A 115 1.36 16.90 -9.47
C GLN A 115 2.55 17.67 -8.89
N PHE A 116 2.88 17.42 -7.62
CA PHE A 116 4.05 18.03 -6.98
C PHE A 116 5.34 17.73 -7.78
N VAL A 117 5.55 16.47 -8.21
CA VAL A 117 6.75 16.10 -8.98
C VAL A 117 6.74 16.75 -10.37
N LYS A 118 5.58 16.85 -11.04
CA LYS A 118 5.45 17.54 -12.33
C LYS A 118 5.89 18.99 -12.25
N GLU A 119 5.68 19.65 -11.11
CA GLU A 119 6.03 21.06 -10.88
C GLU A 119 7.52 21.26 -10.53
N GLN A 120 8.29 20.18 -10.28
CA GLN A 120 9.72 20.29 -9.99
C GLN A 120 10.55 20.45 -11.27
N PRO A 121 11.77 21.00 -11.16
CA PRO A 121 12.71 21.02 -12.28
C PRO A 121 12.99 19.61 -12.84
N SER A 122 13.03 19.46 -14.16
CA SER A 122 13.33 18.20 -14.85
C SER A 122 14.85 17.94 -14.90
N ASP A 123 15.53 18.10 -13.74
CA ASP A 123 16.99 17.97 -13.60
C ASP A 123 17.43 16.61 -13.04
N GLY A 124 16.49 15.68 -12.82
CA GLY A 124 16.77 14.34 -12.29
C GLY A 124 16.87 14.26 -10.78
N TYR A 125 16.76 15.36 -10.03
CA TYR A 125 16.87 15.35 -8.57
C TYR A 125 15.54 15.18 -7.83
N THR A 126 14.43 15.14 -8.56
CA THR A 126 13.13 14.74 -7.99
C THR A 126 12.58 13.58 -8.81
N LEU A 127 12.46 12.42 -8.17
CA LEU A 127 11.96 11.18 -8.76
C LEU A 127 10.56 10.88 -8.24
N LEU A 128 9.72 10.29 -9.09
CA LEU A 128 8.41 9.77 -8.72
C LEU A 128 8.43 8.25 -8.80
N VAL A 129 8.02 7.58 -7.72
CA VAL A 129 7.73 6.14 -7.73
C VAL A 129 6.23 5.98 -7.56
N CYS A 130 5.54 5.71 -8.65
CA CYS A 130 4.08 5.61 -8.70
C CYS A 130 3.61 4.19 -9.04
N ALA A 131 2.31 3.96 -8.90
CA ALA A 131 1.62 2.75 -9.31
C ALA A 131 0.80 3.00 -10.59
N GLU A 132 0.13 1.96 -11.06
CA GLU A 132 -0.71 1.95 -12.26
C GLU A 132 -1.87 2.97 -12.25
N THR A 133 -2.23 3.49 -11.09
CA THR A 133 -3.31 4.46 -10.89
C THR A 133 -3.17 5.70 -11.78
N MET A 134 -1.93 6.13 -12.06
CA MET A 134 -1.66 7.27 -12.95
C MET A 134 -2.26 7.06 -14.34
N GLY A 135 -2.28 5.84 -14.86
CA GLY A 135 -2.90 5.53 -16.15
C GLY A 135 -4.42 5.70 -16.18
N THR A 136 -5.06 5.82 -15.02
CA THR A 136 -6.51 5.97 -14.89
C THR A 136 -6.97 7.36 -14.47
N TYR A 137 -6.06 8.30 -14.17
CA TYR A 137 -6.41 9.62 -13.65
C TYR A 137 -7.38 10.38 -14.56
N ARG A 138 -7.10 10.45 -15.86
CA ARG A 138 -7.96 11.16 -16.83
C ARG A 138 -9.29 10.44 -17.04
N THR A 139 -9.27 9.11 -17.17
CA THR A 139 -10.50 8.30 -17.39
C THR A 139 -11.42 8.30 -16.18
N MET A 140 -10.86 8.34 -14.98
CA MET A 140 -11.60 8.41 -13.72
C MET A 140 -11.92 9.85 -13.28
N ASN A 141 -11.55 10.83 -14.11
CA ASN A 141 -11.75 12.26 -13.84
C ASN A 141 -11.16 12.71 -12.49
N ILE A 142 -10.01 12.13 -12.10
CA ILE A 142 -9.29 12.47 -10.87
C ILE A 142 -8.48 13.76 -11.08
N CYS A 143 -7.66 13.79 -12.13
CA CYS A 143 -6.91 14.97 -12.58
C CYS A 143 -6.45 14.80 -14.03
N ASP A 144 -5.94 15.87 -14.63
CA ASP A 144 -5.41 15.87 -16.00
C ASP A 144 -3.89 15.57 -16.00
N LEU A 145 -3.51 14.44 -15.40
CA LEU A 145 -2.16 13.89 -15.43
C LEU A 145 -2.14 12.53 -16.09
N GLY A 146 -1.04 12.18 -16.74
CA GLY A 146 -0.77 10.87 -17.30
C GLY A 146 0.73 10.61 -17.38
N TYR A 147 1.11 9.44 -17.86
CA TYR A 147 2.53 9.07 -18.06
C TYR A 147 3.24 9.98 -19.06
N ASP A 148 2.52 10.59 -19.98
CA ASP A 148 3.01 11.54 -20.98
C ASP A 148 3.47 12.88 -20.37
N ASP A 149 3.11 13.16 -19.12
CA ASP A 149 3.59 14.34 -18.38
C ASP A 149 4.98 14.12 -17.74
N PHE A 150 5.56 12.90 -17.84
CA PHE A 150 6.81 12.50 -17.18
C PHE A 150 7.75 11.78 -18.14
N THR A 151 9.04 11.81 -17.81
CA THR A 151 10.01 10.89 -18.43
C THR A 151 9.96 9.57 -17.66
N VAL A 152 9.37 8.54 -18.27
CA VAL A 152 9.30 7.20 -17.66
C VAL A 152 10.67 6.52 -17.81
N ILE A 153 11.28 6.18 -16.67
CA ILE A 153 12.62 5.58 -16.62
C ILE A 153 12.53 4.06 -16.77
N SER A 154 11.75 3.39 -15.91
CA SER A 154 11.63 1.93 -15.91
C SER A 154 10.43 1.46 -15.10
N PRO A 155 9.79 0.34 -15.47
CA PRO A 155 8.94 -0.41 -14.53
C PRO A 155 9.83 -1.05 -13.45
N LEU A 156 9.36 -1.02 -12.20
CA LEU A 156 10.11 -1.52 -11.05
C LEU A 156 9.72 -2.93 -10.66
N VAL A 157 8.42 -3.22 -10.62
CA VAL A 157 7.89 -4.49 -10.12
C VAL A 157 6.52 -4.78 -10.74
N GLY A 158 6.27 -6.04 -11.04
CA GLY A 158 4.94 -6.57 -11.32
C GLY A 158 4.35 -7.15 -10.03
N ASP A 159 3.19 -6.65 -9.62
CA ASP A 159 2.56 -7.01 -8.35
C ASP A 159 1.17 -7.64 -8.61
N PRO A 160 1.07 -8.99 -8.55
CA PRO A 160 -0.21 -9.67 -8.72
C PRO A 160 -1.18 -9.30 -7.61
N LYS A 161 -2.43 -9.04 -7.95
CA LYS A 161 -3.48 -8.76 -6.97
C LYS A 161 -4.11 -10.04 -6.49
N VAL A 162 -4.46 -10.06 -5.21
CA VAL A 162 -5.16 -11.18 -4.58
C VAL A 162 -6.45 -10.67 -3.93
N LEU A 163 -7.47 -11.53 -3.93
CA LEU A 163 -8.68 -11.32 -3.17
C LEU A 163 -8.54 -12.04 -1.82
N VAL A 164 -8.74 -11.32 -0.74
CA VAL A 164 -8.64 -11.89 0.62
C VAL A 164 -9.93 -11.66 1.40
N VAL A 165 -10.20 -12.54 2.33
CA VAL A 165 -11.27 -12.42 3.33
C VAL A 165 -10.69 -12.56 4.74
N GLY A 166 -11.38 -12.08 5.76
CA GLY A 166 -10.96 -12.26 7.15
C GLY A 166 -10.82 -13.73 7.52
N LYS A 167 -9.94 -14.05 8.46
CA LYS A 167 -9.67 -15.42 8.92
C LYS A 167 -10.94 -16.17 9.35
N ASP A 168 -11.86 -15.45 9.99
CA ASP A 168 -13.11 -16.01 10.52
C ASP A 168 -14.29 -15.85 9.52
N SER A 169 -13.97 -15.59 8.25
CA SER A 169 -14.96 -15.53 7.18
C SER A 169 -15.67 -16.87 7.00
N LYS A 170 -16.96 -16.82 6.72
CA LYS A 170 -17.73 -18.01 6.34
C LYS A 170 -17.44 -18.51 4.92
N TYR A 171 -16.68 -17.76 4.12
CA TYR A 171 -16.33 -18.11 2.74
C TYR A 171 -14.96 -18.74 2.71
N ASN A 172 -14.88 -20.00 2.31
CA ASN A 172 -13.63 -20.77 2.23
C ASN A 172 -13.11 -20.91 0.79
N THR A 173 -13.96 -20.62 -0.19
CA THR A 173 -13.64 -20.68 -1.61
C THR A 173 -14.11 -19.43 -2.33
N LEU A 174 -13.49 -19.14 -3.48
CA LEU A 174 -13.93 -18.05 -4.36
C LEU A 174 -15.38 -18.25 -4.81
N GLN A 175 -15.78 -19.49 -5.11
CA GLN A 175 -17.14 -19.77 -5.58
C GLN A 175 -18.18 -19.43 -4.50
N GLU A 176 -17.96 -19.83 -3.24
CA GLU A 176 -18.85 -19.50 -2.14
C GLU A 176 -19.03 -17.99 -1.97
N LEU A 177 -17.93 -17.22 -2.09
CA LEU A 177 -17.98 -15.76 -2.04
C LEU A 177 -18.76 -15.17 -3.21
N LEU A 178 -18.51 -15.64 -4.43
CA LEU A 178 -19.20 -15.16 -5.63
C LEU A 178 -20.71 -15.47 -5.59
N ASP A 179 -21.10 -16.66 -5.13
CA ASP A 179 -22.50 -17.03 -4.96
C ASP A 179 -23.19 -16.13 -3.91
N ALA A 180 -22.51 -15.89 -2.80
CA ALA A 180 -23.02 -14.98 -1.76
C ALA A 180 -23.16 -13.51 -2.24
N ILE A 181 -22.25 -13.04 -3.10
CA ILE A 181 -22.38 -11.72 -3.73
C ILE A 181 -23.60 -11.67 -4.63
N LYS A 182 -23.84 -12.71 -5.45
CA LYS A 182 -25.02 -12.81 -6.31
C LYS A 182 -26.34 -12.83 -5.53
N GLU A 183 -26.36 -13.57 -4.42
CA GLU A 183 -27.55 -13.64 -3.55
C GLU A 183 -27.82 -12.34 -2.80
N ASN A 184 -26.79 -11.53 -2.58
CA ASN A 184 -26.84 -10.31 -1.77
C ASN A 184 -26.17 -9.12 -2.50
N PRO A 185 -26.70 -8.65 -3.65
CA PRO A 185 -26.07 -7.58 -4.42
C PRO A 185 -25.84 -6.31 -3.59
N GLY A 186 -24.63 -5.78 -3.63
CA GLY A 186 -24.26 -4.55 -2.93
C GLY A 186 -24.22 -4.67 -1.40
N LYS A 187 -24.31 -5.87 -0.81
CA LYS A 187 -24.26 -6.06 0.66
C LYS A 187 -22.88 -6.50 1.17
N ILE A 188 -22.10 -7.14 0.32
CA ILE A 188 -20.74 -7.55 0.67
C ILE A 188 -19.80 -6.41 0.35
N THR A 189 -19.05 -5.96 1.36
CA THR A 189 -18.12 -4.85 1.22
C THR A 189 -16.78 -5.34 0.67
N MET A 190 -16.21 -4.60 -0.28
CA MET A 190 -14.87 -4.79 -0.82
C MET A 190 -14.03 -3.53 -0.58
N SER A 191 -12.96 -3.66 0.19
CA SER A 191 -12.00 -2.57 0.43
C SER A 191 -10.96 -2.49 -0.69
N HIS A 192 -10.53 -1.27 -1.00
CA HIS A 192 -9.49 -0.99 -1.99
C HIS A 192 -8.71 0.29 -1.67
N SER A 193 -7.53 0.46 -2.27
CA SER A 193 -6.59 1.56 -2.01
C SER A 193 -6.82 2.78 -2.91
N GLY A 194 -8.06 3.25 -3.02
CA GLY A 194 -8.40 4.46 -3.76
C GLY A 194 -8.99 4.24 -5.15
N PRO A 195 -9.75 5.22 -5.65
CA PRO A 195 -10.35 5.19 -6.99
C PRO A 195 -9.28 5.06 -8.09
N GLY A 196 -9.60 4.30 -9.15
CA GLY A 196 -8.70 4.10 -10.30
C GLY A 196 -7.56 3.11 -10.05
N GLY A 197 -7.30 2.71 -8.80
CA GLY A 197 -6.33 1.67 -8.48
C GLY A 197 -6.82 0.28 -8.88
N SER A 198 -5.90 -0.70 -8.91
CA SER A 198 -6.19 -2.06 -9.37
C SER A 198 -7.32 -2.74 -8.59
N GLY A 199 -7.39 -2.55 -7.27
CA GLY A 199 -8.48 -3.09 -6.45
C GLY A 199 -9.84 -2.49 -6.82
N HIS A 200 -9.90 -1.17 -7.07
CA HIS A 200 -11.12 -0.52 -7.56
C HIS A 200 -11.53 -1.06 -8.93
N ASN A 201 -10.57 -1.15 -9.86
CA ASN A 201 -10.84 -1.66 -11.21
C ASN A 201 -11.35 -3.11 -11.19
N GLN A 202 -10.82 -3.95 -10.29
CA GLN A 202 -11.32 -5.31 -10.11
C GLN A 202 -12.77 -5.34 -9.58
N GLY A 203 -13.14 -4.44 -8.68
CA GLY A 203 -14.53 -4.28 -8.23
C GLY A 203 -15.46 -3.89 -9.37
N LEU A 204 -15.01 -3.01 -10.27
CA LEU A 204 -15.77 -2.66 -11.49
C LEU A 204 -15.94 -3.86 -12.43
N VAL A 205 -14.87 -4.64 -12.65
CA VAL A 205 -14.94 -5.87 -13.45
C VAL A 205 -15.91 -6.88 -12.83
N LEU A 206 -15.87 -7.08 -11.52
CA LEU A 206 -16.83 -7.95 -10.84
C LEU A 206 -18.27 -7.49 -11.08
N LYS A 207 -18.54 -6.19 -11.01
CA LYS A 207 -19.85 -5.61 -11.27
C LYS A 207 -20.31 -5.87 -12.72
N GLU A 208 -19.45 -5.69 -13.72
CA GLU A 208 -19.75 -6.00 -15.12
C GLU A 208 -20.06 -7.50 -15.34
N LEU A 209 -19.44 -8.37 -14.54
CA LEU A 209 -19.71 -9.80 -14.54
C LEU A 209 -20.97 -10.19 -13.74
N GLY A 210 -21.71 -9.21 -13.20
CA GLY A 210 -22.93 -9.42 -12.44
C GLY A 210 -22.71 -9.73 -10.94
N TYR A 211 -21.52 -9.40 -10.40
CA TYR A 211 -21.18 -9.53 -8.98
C TYR A 211 -21.09 -8.15 -8.35
N GLU A 212 -22.17 -7.62 -7.82
CA GLU A 212 -22.24 -6.28 -7.25
C GLU A 212 -21.74 -6.28 -5.80
N VAL A 213 -20.64 -5.59 -5.54
CA VAL A 213 -20.04 -5.37 -4.20
C VAL A 213 -20.16 -3.90 -3.79
N ALA A 214 -20.25 -3.64 -2.48
CA ALA A 214 -20.15 -2.29 -1.92
C ALA A 214 -18.67 -1.93 -1.76
N MET A 215 -18.15 -1.07 -2.64
CA MET A 215 -16.74 -0.68 -2.61
C MET A 215 -16.47 0.40 -1.57
N THR A 216 -15.41 0.21 -0.74
CA THR A 216 -14.95 1.16 0.28
C THR A 216 -13.49 1.51 0.01
N SER A 217 -13.24 2.81 -0.13
CA SER A 217 -11.91 3.35 -0.45
C SER A 217 -11.10 3.64 0.81
N PHE A 218 -9.81 3.35 0.76
CA PHE A 218 -8.81 3.67 1.77
C PHE A 218 -7.61 4.38 1.12
N ASP A 219 -6.77 5.03 1.93
CA ASP A 219 -5.61 5.80 1.43
C ASP A 219 -4.42 4.91 1.01
N SER A 220 -4.36 3.69 1.52
CA SER A 220 -3.33 2.71 1.17
C SER A 220 -3.87 1.28 1.12
N GLY A 221 -3.10 0.37 0.49
CA GLY A 221 -3.41 -1.07 0.50
C GLY A 221 -3.38 -1.67 1.91
N ASN A 222 -2.52 -1.13 2.79
CA ASN A 222 -2.42 -1.55 4.18
C ASN A 222 -3.69 -1.18 4.96
N ASP A 223 -4.18 0.07 4.80
CA ASP A 223 -5.41 0.52 5.43
C ASP A 223 -6.62 -0.27 4.91
N ALA A 224 -6.64 -0.58 3.61
CA ALA A 224 -7.67 -1.43 3.02
C ALA A 224 -7.66 -2.85 3.61
N LEU A 225 -6.47 -3.42 3.88
CA LEU A 225 -6.33 -4.72 4.53
C LEU A 225 -6.79 -4.68 5.99
N LEU A 226 -6.40 -3.63 6.73
CA LEU A 226 -6.87 -3.41 8.11
C LEU A 226 -8.40 -3.31 8.17
N GLY A 227 -9.02 -2.66 7.19
CA GLY A 227 -10.48 -2.60 7.07
C GLY A 227 -11.19 -3.95 6.84
N VAL A 228 -10.46 -5.01 6.46
CA VAL A 228 -11.00 -6.38 6.33
C VAL A 228 -10.97 -7.14 7.66
N ILE A 229 -9.99 -6.85 8.50
CA ILE A 229 -9.80 -7.60 9.75
C ILE A 229 -10.44 -6.93 10.99
N GLY A 230 -11.00 -5.71 10.83
CA GLY A 230 -11.77 -4.98 11.88
C GLY A 230 -10.93 -3.95 12.61
#